data_f1f661490e27ebfddb5136cfed27095d
#
_entry.id   f1f661490e27ebfddb5136cfed27095d
#
_cell.length_a   1.000
_cell.length_b   1.000
_cell.length_c   1.000
_cell.angle_alpha   90.00
_cell.angle_beta   90.00
_cell.angle_gamma   90.00
#
_symmetry.space_group_name_H-M   'P 1'
#
loop_
_entity.id
_entity.type
_entity.pdbx_description
1 polymer ?
#
loop_
_entity_poly.entity_id
_entity_poly.type
_entity_poly.pdbx_seq_one_letter_code
_entity_poly.pdbx_strand_id
1 'polypeptide(L)'
;MPSGRRHYRLTLSDAVHAHEEQIRLFGGRSGILSVDSVLSAIGRPYSGYHLRIHSKGSALLESVIGNHGFVDGNKRTAVVLLFLLYERSGFELVGLGEEDFDLALEEFVVGIAAGQMSRPEIEDWLRPRSVRMA
;
A
#
# COMPACT_ATOMS: atom_id res chain seq x y z
N MET A 1 -5.29 25.49 6.75
CA MET A 1 -5.32 24.87 6.42
C MET A 1 -5.26 24.47 5.98
N PRO A 2 -5.57 24.63 5.84
CA PRO A 2 -5.71 23.89 5.50
C PRO A 2 -5.50 23.24 5.11
N SER A 3 -5.51 23.43 4.79
CA SER A 3 -5.43 22.48 4.34
C SER A 3 -5.62 21.62 4.73
N GLY A 4 -5.76 21.72 5.25
CA GLY A 4 -5.91 20.53 5.99
C GLY A 4 -6.51 19.39 5.25
N ARG A 5 -6.01 19.15 4.15
CA ARG A 5 -6.48 18.01 3.41
C ARG A 5 -6.06 16.74 4.13
N ARG A 6 -7.05 15.98 4.57
CA ARG A 6 -6.80 14.72 5.23
C ARG A 6 -6.84 13.57 4.23
N HIS A 7 -5.92 12.64 4.37
CA HIS A 7 -5.96 11.41 3.61
C HIS A 7 -6.83 10.38 4.35
N TYR A 8 -7.41 9.48 3.58
CA TYR A 8 -8.25 8.42 4.12
C TYR A 8 -7.46 7.57 5.12
N ARG A 9 -8.07 7.24 6.24
CA ARG A 9 -7.44 6.38 7.26
C ARG A 9 -7.93 4.95 7.10
N LEU A 10 -7.01 4.07 6.74
CA LEU A 10 -7.31 2.64 6.61
C LEU A 10 -7.69 2.04 7.97
N THR A 11 -8.68 1.16 7.95
CA THR A 11 -9.18 0.49 9.15
C THR A 11 -8.79 -0.98 9.12
N LEU A 12 -8.88 -1.64 10.28
CA LEU A 12 -8.71 -3.08 10.35
C LEU A 12 -9.70 -3.80 9.44
N SER A 13 -10.94 -3.32 9.40
CA SER A 13 -11.98 -3.88 8.52
C SER A 13 -11.56 -3.81 7.06
N ASP A 14 -10.98 -2.68 6.62
CA ASP A 14 -10.44 -2.55 5.26
C ASP A 14 -9.38 -3.62 4.98
N ALA A 15 -8.46 -3.81 5.91
CA ALA A 15 -7.36 -4.75 5.74
C ALA A 15 -7.86 -6.20 5.68
N VAL A 16 -8.75 -6.57 6.57
CA VAL A 16 -9.32 -7.92 6.61
C VAL A 16 -10.13 -8.20 5.35
N HIS A 17 -10.97 -7.25 4.95
CA HIS A 17 -11.78 -7.40 3.75
C HIS A 17 -10.92 -7.52 2.49
N ALA A 18 -9.92 -6.64 2.36
CA ALA A 18 -9.00 -6.69 1.22
C ALA A 18 -8.27 -8.03 1.16
N HIS A 19 -7.81 -8.52 2.30
CA HIS A 19 -7.11 -9.81 2.36
C HIS A 19 -8.02 -10.97 1.96
N GLU A 20 -9.21 -11.03 2.52
CA GLU A 20 -10.17 -12.10 2.20
C GLU A 20 -10.52 -12.12 0.71
N GLU A 21 -10.70 -10.94 0.10
CA GLU A 21 -10.96 -10.83 -1.34
C GLU A 21 -9.80 -11.38 -2.17
N GLN A 22 -8.56 -11.07 -1.78
CA GLN A 22 -7.40 -11.57 -2.52
C GLN A 22 -7.28 -13.09 -2.42
N ILE A 23 -7.53 -13.65 -1.25
CA ILE A 23 -7.50 -15.10 -1.07
C ILE A 23 -8.62 -15.75 -1.89
N ARG A 24 -9.82 -15.17 -1.90
CA ARG A 24 -10.95 -15.68 -2.67
C ARG A 24 -10.67 -15.67 -4.18
N LEU A 25 -10.07 -14.60 -4.67
CA LEU A 25 -9.83 -14.41 -6.11
C LEU A 25 -8.62 -15.20 -6.62
N PHE A 26 -7.57 -15.27 -5.84
CA PHE A 26 -6.28 -15.80 -6.31
C PHE A 26 -5.78 -17.02 -5.55
N GLY A 27 -6.53 -17.46 -4.55
CA GLY A 27 -6.12 -18.59 -3.73
C GLY A 27 -5.09 -18.19 -2.67
N GLY A 28 -4.58 -19.17 -1.98
CA GLY A 28 -3.65 -18.99 -0.86
C GLY A 28 -4.33 -19.34 0.45
N ARG A 29 -3.61 -19.18 1.54
CA ARG A 29 -4.13 -19.53 2.86
C ARG A 29 -4.71 -18.31 3.55
N SER A 30 -5.96 -18.44 4.02
CA SER A 30 -6.62 -17.37 4.77
C SER A 30 -6.10 -17.32 6.20
N GLY A 31 -6.40 -16.23 6.87
CA GLY A 31 -6.12 -16.06 8.29
C GLY A 31 -5.14 -14.96 8.59
N ILE A 32 -5.22 -14.51 9.83
CA ILE A 32 -4.35 -13.48 10.38
C ILE A 32 -3.35 -14.15 11.33
N LEU A 33 -2.05 -13.94 11.09
CA LEU A 33 -1.02 -14.40 12.02
C LEU A 33 -0.98 -13.53 13.27
N SER A 34 -1.12 -12.22 13.08
CA SER A 34 -1.02 -11.27 14.18
C SER A 34 -1.87 -10.04 13.88
N VAL A 35 -2.92 -9.85 14.64
CA VAL A 35 -3.75 -8.64 14.55
C VAL A 35 -2.92 -7.40 14.86
N ASP A 36 -2.03 -7.48 15.85
CA ASP A 36 -1.18 -6.35 16.22
C ASP A 36 -0.25 -5.96 15.06
N SER A 37 0.29 -6.94 14.33
CA SER A 37 1.11 -6.66 13.16
C SER A 37 0.30 -5.99 12.04
N VAL A 38 -0.93 -6.42 11.81
CA VAL A 38 -1.80 -5.78 10.82
C VAL A 38 -2.11 -4.35 11.23
N LEU A 39 -2.51 -4.13 12.48
CA LEU A 39 -2.81 -2.79 13.00
C LEU A 39 -1.60 -1.87 12.92
N SER A 40 -0.44 -2.36 13.30
CA SER A 40 0.80 -1.60 13.22
C SER A 40 1.10 -1.21 11.77
N ALA A 41 0.96 -2.16 10.85
CA ALA A 41 1.26 -1.93 9.43
C ALA A 41 0.35 -0.87 8.81
N ILE A 42 -0.96 -0.96 9.03
CA ILE A 42 -1.91 0.00 8.46
C ILE A 42 -1.88 1.35 9.19
N GLY A 43 -1.31 1.41 10.37
CA GLY A 43 -1.13 2.65 11.12
C GLY A 43 0.10 3.45 10.71
N ARG A 44 1.10 2.80 10.12
CA ARG A 44 2.38 3.44 9.74
C ARG A 44 2.20 4.67 8.84
N PRO A 45 1.33 4.67 7.85
CA PRO A 45 1.16 5.84 6.98
C PRO A 45 0.79 7.13 7.71
N TYR A 46 0.20 7.01 8.89
CA TYR A 46 -0.38 8.16 9.59
C TYR A 46 0.53 8.74 10.68
N SER A 47 1.77 8.31 10.74
CA SER A 47 2.75 8.93 11.62
C SER A 47 3.07 10.34 11.10
N GLY A 48 3.51 11.22 11.98
CA GLY A 48 3.77 12.62 11.63
C GLY A 48 4.85 12.85 10.59
N TYR A 49 5.59 11.81 10.21
CA TYR A 49 6.63 11.90 9.20
C TYR A 49 6.12 11.72 7.77
N HIS A 50 4.92 11.17 7.59
CA HIS A 50 4.38 10.83 6.27
C HIS A 50 3.23 11.75 5.93
N LEU A 51 3.54 12.93 5.39
CA LEU A 51 2.54 13.96 5.10
C LEU A 51 1.98 13.89 3.68
N ARG A 52 2.80 13.46 2.72
CA ARG A 52 2.39 13.36 1.31
C ARG A 52 1.79 11.99 1.02
N ILE A 53 0.93 11.92 0.00
CA ILE A 53 0.29 10.65 -0.35
C ILE A 53 1.32 9.58 -0.72
N HIS A 54 2.35 9.93 -1.46
CA HIS A 54 3.38 8.96 -1.84
C HIS A 54 4.22 8.50 -0.64
N SER A 55 4.42 9.36 0.36
CA SER A 55 5.10 8.96 1.60
C SER A 55 4.24 7.98 2.38
N LYS A 56 2.93 8.24 2.46
CA LYS A 56 2.00 7.33 3.11
C LYS A 56 1.94 6.00 2.37
N GLY A 57 1.89 6.04 1.05
CA GLY A 57 1.91 4.83 0.22
C GLY A 57 3.16 4.00 0.42
N SER A 58 4.32 4.66 0.49
CA SER A 58 5.60 3.98 0.76
C SER A 58 5.59 3.27 2.10
N ALA A 59 5.17 3.98 3.15
CA ALA A 59 5.11 3.42 4.50
C ALA A 59 4.16 2.24 4.56
N LEU A 60 3.01 2.34 3.89
CA LEU A 60 2.02 1.28 3.82
C LEU A 60 2.58 0.02 3.16
N LEU A 61 3.15 0.17 1.97
CA LEU A 61 3.71 -0.97 1.23
C LEU A 61 4.80 -1.66 2.03
N GLU A 62 5.73 -0.89 2.54
CA GLU A 62 6.86 -1.44 3.30
C GLU A 62 6.37 -2.19 4.54
N SER A 63 5.42 -1.61 5.28
CA SER A 63 4.97 -2.21 6.52
C SER A 63 4.06 -3.41 6.32
N VAL A 64 3.11 -3.36 5.38
CA VAL A 64 2.20 -4.50 5.14
C VAL A 64 2.97 -5.67 4.56
N ILE A 65 3.85 -5.41 3.61
CA ILE A 65 4.68 -6.47 3.01
C ILE A 65 5.68 -7.02 4.03
N GLY A 66 6.28 -6.15 4.83
CA GLY A 66 7.35 -6.53 5.76
C GLY A 66 6.88 -7.16 7.06
N ASN A 67 5.72 -6.74 7.59
CA ASN A 67 5.25 -7.22 8.89
C ASN A 67 4.63 -8.62 8.87
N HIS A 68 4.25 -9.11 7.69
CA HIS A 68 3.65 -10.45 7.55
C HIS A 68 2.50 -10.69 8.52
N GLY A 69 1.57 -9.74 8.60
CA GLY A 69 0.44 -9.84 9.53
C GLY A 69 -0.57 -10.92 9.15
N PHE A 70 -0.65 -11.28 7.87
CA PHE A 70 -1.51 -12.35 7.37
C PHE A 70 -0.69 -13.61 7.10
N VAL A 71 -1.37 -14.74 7.10
CA VAL A 71 -0.74 -16.04 6.83
C VAL A 71 -0.14 -16.06 5.42
N ASP A 72 -0.85 -15.48 4.46
CA ASP A 72 -0.47 -15.48 3.05
C ASP A 72 -1.08 -14.26 2.37
N GLY A 73 -0.63 -13.94 1.17
CA GLY A 73 -1.21 -12.86 0.38
C GLY A 73 -0.88 -11.44 0.84
N ASN A 74 0.19 -11.25 1.61
CA ASN A 74 0.57 -9.93 2.12
C ASN A 74 0.89 -8.93 1.01
N LYS A 75 1.59 -9.36 -0.04
CA LYS A 75 1.94 -8.47 -1.17
C LYS A 75 0.69 -7.99 -1.91
N ARG A 76 -0.22 -8.91 -2.22
CA ARG A 76 -1.46 -8.58 -2.94
C ARG A 76 -2.35 -7.68 -2.10
N THR A 77 -2.46 -7.98 -0.81
CA THR A 77 -3.24 -7.17 0.12
C THR A 77 -2.66 -5.76 0.23
N ALA A 78 -1.33 -5.64 0.29
CA ALA A 78 -0.67 -4.33 0.34
C ALA A 78 -1.03 -3.47 -0.87
N VAL A 79 -1.05 -4.06 -2.07
CA VAL A 79 -1.40 -3.35 -3.31
C VAL A 79 -2.85 -2.87 -3.27
N VAL A 80 -3.77 -3.73 -2.85
CA VAL A 80 -5.19 -3.35 -2.75
C VAL A 80 -5.37 -2.21 -1.76
N LEU A 81 -4.69 -2.28 -0.62
CA LEU A 81 -4.77 -1.21 0.38
C LEU A 81 -4.16 0.10 -0.13
N LEU A 82 -3.10 0.01 -0.92
CA LEU A 82 -2.50 1.19 -1.55
C LEU A 82 -3.52 1.87 -2.47
N PHE A 83 -4.18 1.11 -3.33
CA PHE A 83 -5.20 1.67 -4.22
C PHE A 83 -6.37 2.25 -3.42
N LEU A 84 -6.79 1.60 -2.36
CA LEU A 84 -7.87 2.09 -1.51
C LEU A 84 -7.48 3.42 -0.84
N LEU A 85 -6.27 3.48 -0.27
CA LEU A 85 -5.76 4.70 0.33
C LEU A 85 -5.76 5.85 -0.69
N TYR A 86 -5.23 5.60 -1.88
CA TYR A 86 -5.13 6.61 -2.91
C TYR A 86 -6.51 7.08 -3.37
N GLU A 87 -7.36 6.15 -3.77
CA GLU A 87 -8.69 6.47 -4.27
C GLU A 87 -9.51 7.26 -3.25
N ARG A 88 -9.54 6.78 -2.01
CA ARG A 88 -10.29 7.45 -0.94
C ARG A 88 -9.68 8.77 -0.51
N SER A 89 -8.44 9.02 -0.88
CA SER A 89 -7.74 10.28 -0.58
C SER A 89 -7.75 11.25 -1.75
N GLY A 90 -8.40 10.89 -2.86
CA GLY A 90 -8.49 11.76 -4.03
C GLY A 90 -7.29 11.69 -4.96
N PHE A 91 -6.59 10.57 -4.99
CA PHE A 91 -5.43 10.34 -5.85
C PHE A 91 -5.58 9.07 -6.64
N GLU A 92 -4.82 8.96 -7.72
CA GLU A 92 -4.69 7.72 -8.47
C GLU A 92 -3.22 7.43 -8.77
N LEU A 93 -2.93 6.16 -8.96
CA LEU A 93 -1.63 5.71 -9.43
C LEU A 93 -1.68 5.52 -10.93
N VAL A 94 -0.70 6.08 -11.63
CA VAL A 94 -0.65 6.02 -13.09
C VAL A 94 0.72 5.53 -13.56
N GLY A 95 0.77 4.97 -14.77
CA GLY A 95 2.02 4.61 -15.41
C GLY A 95 2.72 5.84 -15.97
N LEU A 96 4.02 5.73 -16.20
CA LEU A 96 4.82 6.80 -16.78
C LEU A 96 5.12 6.45 -18.24
N GLY A 97 4.86 7.41 -19.12
CA GLY A 97 5.18 7.25 -20.54
C GLY A 97 4.55 6.00 -21.13
N GLU A 98 5.36 5.17 -21.77
CA GLU A 98 4.92 3.94 -22.42
C GLU A 98 5.11 2.69 -21.56
N GLU A 99 5.37 2.87 -20.27
CA GLU A 99 5.55 1.76 -19.35
C GLU A 99 4.28 0.92 -19.27
N ASP A 100 4.45 -0.41 -19.19
CA ASP A 100 3.38 -1.31 -18.84
C ASP A 100 3.20 -1.20 -17.33
N PHE A 101 2.17 -0.48 -16.90
CA PHE A 101 1.98 -0.17 -15.49
C PHE A 101 1.81 -1.43 -14.64
N ASP A 102 1.02 -2.40 -15.10
CA ASP A 102 0.77 -3.62 -14.32
C ASP A 102 2.07 -4.39 -14.10
N LEU A 103 2.88 -4.51 -15.12
CA LEU A 103 4.17 -5.18 -15.01
C LEU A 103 5.12 -4.39 -14.12
N ALA A 104 5.19 -3.08 -14.30
CA ALA A 104 6.05 -2.22 -13.47
C ALA A 104 5.66 -2.30 -11.99
N LEU A 105 4.37 -2.31 -11.69
CA LEU A 105 3.86 -2.43 -10.33
C LEU A 105 4.23 -3.79 -9.73
N GLU A 106 4.07 -4.87 -10.50
CA GLU A 106 4.42 -6.21 -10.03
C GLU A 106 5.90 -6.30 -9.69
N GLU A 107 6.77 -5.83 -10.57
CA GLU A 107 8.22 -5.82 -10.34
C GLU A 107 8.59 -4.98 -9.12
N PHE A 108 7.94 -3.83 -8.98
CA PHE A 108 8.13 -2.94 -7.83
C PHE A 108 7.81 -3.65 -6.52
N VAL A 109 6.65 -4.27 -6.44
CA VAL A 109 6.18 -4.96 -5.23
C VAL A 109 7.07 -6.16 -4.90
N VAL A 110 7.49 -6.92 -5.91
CA VAL A 110 8.42 -8.04 -5.74
C VAL A 110 9.75 -7.54 -5.19
N GLY A 111 10.24 -6.41 -5.70
CA GLY A 111 11.48 -5.80 -5.23
C GLY A 111 11.41 -5.38 -3.77
N ILE A 112 10.27 -4.82 -3.35
CA ILE A 112 10.06 -4.46 -1.94
C ILE A 112 10.09 -5.73 -1.06
N ALA A 113 9.36 -6.76 -1.48
CA ALA A 113 9.28 -8.01 -0.73
C ALA A 113 10.64 -8.71 -0.60
N ALA A 114 11.48 -8.57 -1.62
CA ALA A 114 12.82 -9.16 -1.62
C ALA A 114 13.84 -8.33 -0.84
N GLY A 115 13.43 -7.18 -0.30
CA GLY A 115 14.33 -6.31 0.45
C GLY A 115 15.33 -5.55 -0.43
N GLN A 116 15.00 -5.38 -1.70
CA GLN A 116 15.90 -4.76 -2.68
C GLN A 116 15.70 -3.25 -2.81
N MET A 117 14.70 -2.70 -2.12
CA MET A 117 14.39 -1.28 -2.21
C MET A 117 14.41 -0.62 -0.84
N SER A 118 15.11 0.49 -0.75
CA SER A 118 15.10 1.34 0.43
C SER A 118 13.80 2.16 0.47
N ARG A 119 13.48 2.73 1.63
CA ARG A 119 12.32 3.62 1.76
C ARG A 119 12.36 4.77 0.76
N PRO A 120 13.50 5.49 0.61
CA PRO A 120 13.58 6.56 -0.38
C PRO A 120 13.34 6.08 -1.80
N GLU A 121 13.82 4.90 -2.17
CA GLU A 121 13.58 4.33 -3.50
C GLU A 121 12.11 4.01 -3.73
N ILE A 122 11.42 3.50 -2.71
CA ILE A 122 9.99 3.23 -2.78
C ILE A 122 9.23 4.54 -3.00
N GLU A 123 9.57 5.58 -2.24
CA GLU A 123 8.96 6.90 -2.42
C GLU A 123 9.23 7.48 -3.80
N ASP A 124 10.44 7.34 -4.29
CA ASP A 124 10.84 7.85 -5.61
C ASP A 124 10.05 7.17 -6.73
N TRP A 125 9.75 5.89 -6.57
CA TRP A 125 8.93 5.18 -7.54
C TRP A 125 7.49 5.68 -7.55
N LEU A 126 6.92 5.89 -6.37
CA LEU A 126 5.51 6.31 -6.21
C LEU A 126 5.30 7.78 -6.57
N ARG A 127 6.23 8.66 -6.22
CA ARG A 127 6.04 10.10 -6.35
C ARG A 127 5.56 10.54 -7.75
N PRO A 128 6.26 10.19 -8.84
CA PRO A 128 5.83 10.66 -10.16
C PRO A 128 4.55 9.97 -10.65
N ARG A 129 4.19 8.83 -10.06
CA ARG A 129 3.00 8.07 -10.44
C ARG A 129 1.78 8.41 -9.61
N SER A 130 1.93 9.29 -8.62
CA SER A 130 0.85 9.69 -7.73
C SER A 130 0.23 10.98 -8.24
N VAL A 131 -0.98 10.90 -8.76
CA VAL A 131 -1.64 12.02 -9.43
C VAL A 131 -2.96 12.33 -8.72
N ARG A 132 -3.19 13.61 -8.47
CA ARG A 132 -4.45 14.05 -7.89
C ARG A 132 -5.57 13.87 -8.91
N MET A 133 -6.68 13.29 -8.49
CA MET A 133 -7.87 13.18 -9.31
C MET A 133 -8.56 14.54 -9.44
N ALA A 134 -9.07 14.80 -10.63
CA ALA A 134 -9.74 16.06 -10.93
C ALA A 134 -11.06 16.20 -10.16
#